data_2f298bc67c86d842914192c1091f0dc8
#
_entry.id   2f298bc67c86d842914192c1091f0dc8
#
_cell.length_a   1.000
_cell.length_b   1.000
_cell.length_c   1.000
_cell.angle_alpha   90.00
_cell.angle_beta   90.00
_cell.angle_gamma   90.00
#
_symmetry.space_group_name_H-M   'P 1'
#
loop_
_entity.id
_entity.type
_entity.pdbx_description
1 polymer ?
#
loop_
_entity_poly.entity_id
_entity_poly.type
_entity_poly.pdbx_seq_one_letter_code
_entity_poly.pdbx_strand_id
1 'polypeptide(L)'
;MFLILVAVGAGLCSAQTAGKKYYLVDGLFFEGMPPCVSSDNVATFITHEDGVGHEVTELRLRKGFALPEDVRKYATPAEEVLGAEAFLMSYRGGMGKKWPISGAVQTLKKEEWIGKAFPDFKVKDTEGKEWSNTDVTGRPMVLNFWYTGCGPCIREMPELNKWMEVYPDVTYLATTFDSAVQIKKIVESRPFLFTQIADDLFFFETFHVSGMPVTILVDKKGIIRHIEQGTGTAKLRYMQDKLQKLVSE
;
A
#
# COMPACT_ATOMS: atom_id res chain seq x y z
N MET A 1 -70.08 7.60 10.51
CA MET A 1 -69.46 6.39 9.97
C MET A 1 -68.07 6.78 9.52
N PHE A 2 -67.08 6.75 10.44
CA PHE A 2 -65.72 7.16 10.19
C PHE A 2 -64.88 5.91 9.78
N LEU A 3 -64.39 5.91 8.58
CA LEU A 3 -63.45 4.88 8.11
C LEU A 3 -62.04 5.24 8.61
N ILE A 4 -61.47 4.41 9.47
CA ILE A 4 -60.08 4.48 9.89
C ILE A 4 -59.27 3.71 8.85
N LEU A 5 -58.47 4.42 8.05
CA LEU A 5 -57.47 3.81 7.19
C LEU A 5 -56.25 3.44 8.04
N VAL A 6 -56.04 2.15 8.26
CA VAL A 6 -54.80 1.63 8.86
C VAL A 6 -53.76 1.53 7.74
N ALA A 7 -52.80 2.43 7.77
CA ALA A 7 -51.63 2.32 6.93
C ALA A 7 -50.76 1.18 7.48
N VAL A 8 -50.72 0.06 6.77
CA VAL A 8 -49.76 -1.02 7.00
C VAL A 8 -48.41 -0.52 6.44
N GLY A 9 -47.56 -0.07 7.33
CA GLY A 9 -46.13 0.19 7.00
C GLY A 9 -45.46 -1.12 6.65
N ALA A 10 -45.21 -1.35 5.36
CA ALA A 10 -44.31 -2.38 4.90
C ALA A 10 -42.92 -2.01 5.34
N GLY A 11 -42.47 -2.56 6.46
CA GLY A 11 -41.09 -2.58 6.84
C GLY A 11 -40.31 -3.34 5.76
N LEU A 12 -39.58 -2.61 4.95
CA LEU A 12 -38.54 -3.20 4.13
C LEU A 12 -37.46 -3.76 5.07
N CYS A 13 -37.64 -5.03 5.41
CA CYS A 13 -36.60 -5.85 5.95
C CYS A 13 -35.52 -5.93 4.84
N SER A 14 -34.51 -5.07 4.90
CA SER A 14 -33.30 -5.27 4.10
C SER A 14 -32.71 -6.61 4.54
N ALA A 15 -32.98 -7.65 3.76
CA ALA A 15 -32.21 -8.87 3.85
C ALA A 15 -30.76 -8.46 3.59
N GLN A 16 -29.99 -8.34 4.65
CA GLN A 16 -28.55 -8.40 4.55
C GLN A 16 -28.24 -9.73 3.88
N THR A 17 -27.95 -9.69 2.59
CA THR A 17 -27.32 -10.80 1.89
C THR A 17 -26.01 -11.00 2.64
N ALA A 18 -25.90 -12.08 3.41
CA ALA A 18 -24.65 -12.51 4.01
C ALA A 18 -23.65 -12.60 2.85
N GLY A 19 -22.72 -11.64 2.77
CA GLY A 19 -21.79 -11.53 1.68
C GLY A 19 -20.97 -12.82 1.58
N LYS A 20 -20.67 -13.24 0.38
CA LYS A 20 -19.79 -14.38 0.14
C LYS A 20 -18.47 -14.14 0.88
N LYS A 21 -18.01 -15.14 1.62
CA LYS A 21 -16.74 -15.06 2.33
C LYS A 21 -15.62 -15.58 1.43
N TYR A 22 -14.66 -14.72 1.16
CA TYR A 22 -13.50 -15.07 0.35
C TYR A 22 -12.26 -15.25 1.19
N TYR A 23 -11.41 -16.18 0.76
CA TYR A 23 -10.06 -16.38 1.28
C TYR A 23 -9.05 -16.05 0.20
N LEU A 24 -7.99 -15.32 0.57
CA LEU A 24 -6.86 -15.02 -0.30
C LEU A 24 -5.68 -15.89 0.11
N VAL A 25 -5.26 -16.79 -0.78
CA VAL A 25 -4.18 -17.77 -0.52
C VAL A 25 -3.24 -17.77 -1.72
N ASP A 26 -1.96 -17.49 -1.51
CA ASP A 26 -0.94 -17.38 -2.56
C ASP A 26 -1.35 -16.43 -3.72
N GLY A 27 -2.08 -15.36 -3.41
CA GLY A 27 -2.56 -14.39 -4.40
C GLY A 27 -3.79 -14.81 -5.19
N LEU A 28 -4.43 -15.91 -4.82
CA LEU A 28 -5.65 -16.44 -5.44
C LEU A 28 -6.82 -16.32 -4.47
N PHE A 29 -7.98 -15.92 -4.99
CA PHE A 29 -9.22 -15.90 -4.22
C PHE A 29 -9.93 -17.24 -4.27
N PHE A 30 -10.54 -17.62 -3.16
CA PHE A 30 -11.37 -18.83 -3.04
C PHE A 30 -12.66 -18.49 -2.31
N GLU A 31 -13.80 -18.88 -2.84
CA GLU A 31 -15.07 -18.86 -2.13
C GLU A 31 -15.09 -20.02 -1.14
N GLY A 32 -14.79 -19.72 0.12
CA GLY A 32 -14.59 -20.74 1.16
C GLY A 32 -13.13 -21.21 1.29
N MET A 33 -12.87 -21.98 2.34
CA MET A 33 -11.53 -22.51 2.62
C MET A 33 -11.12 -23.56 1.56
N PRO A 34 -9.96 -23.41 0.89
CA PRO A 34 -9.48 -24.46 0.00
C PRO A 34 -9.29 -25.80 0.72
N PRO A 35 -9.69 -26.94 0.10
CA PRO A 35 -9.73 -28.25 0.79
C PRO A 35 -8.38 -28.72 1.37
N CYS A 36 -7.26 -28.29 0.78
CA CYS A 36 -5.91 -28.63 1.23
C CYS A 36 -5.36 -27.70 2.32
N VAL A 37 -6.10 -26.65 2.69
CA VAL A 37 -5.68 -25.66 3.67
C VAL A 37 -6.34 -25.96 5.02
N SER A 38 -5.51 -26.14 6.05
CA SER A 38 -5.93 -26.46 7.41
C SER A 38 -5.06 -25.72 8.44
N SER A 39 -5.41 -25.81 9.71
CA SER A 39 -4.60 -25.27 10.81
C SER A 39 -3.14 -25.77 10.81
N ASP A 40 -2.87 -26.95 10.24
CA ASP A 40 -1.55 -27.55 10.25
C ASP A 40 -0.60 -26.88 9.25
N ASN A 41 -1.15 -26.32 8.17
CA ASN A 41 -0.35 -25.68 7.11
C ASN A 41 -0.54 -24.17 6.99
N VAL A 42 -1.42 -23.57 7.78
CA VAL A 42 -1.55 -22.12 7.93
C VAL A 42 -0.62 -21.61 9.03
N ALA A 43 0.19 -20.62 8.72
CA ALA A 43 1.04 -19.93 9.69
C ALA A 43 0.31 -18.81 10.42
N THR A 44 -0.51 -18.05 9.69
CA THR A 44 -1.33 -16.96 10.23
C THR A 44 -2.46 -16.62 9.27
N PHE A 45 -3.44 -15.91 9.76
CA PHE A 45 -4.51 -15.32 8.94
C PHE A 45 -4.65 -13.83 9.26
N ILE A 46 -5.04 -13.05 8.26
CA ILE A 46 -5.24 -11.61 8.37
C ILE A 46 -6.54 -11.26 7.66
N THR A 47 -7.45 -10.58 8.33
CA THR A 47 -8.65 -10.05 7.68
C THR A 47 -8.35 -8.67 7.12
N HIS A 48 -8.64 -8.48 5.85
CA HIS A 48 -8.55 -7.23 5.14
C HIS A 48 -9.95 -6.71 4.85
N GLU A 49 -10.12 -5.41 4.97
CA GLU A 49 -11.33 -4.68 4.58
C GLU A 49 -10.97 -3.64 3.53
N ASP A 50 -11.82 -3.47 2.51
CA ASP A 50 -11.62 -2.49 1.43
C ASP A 50 -12.10 -1.07 1.78
N GLY A 51 -12.58 -0.85 3.00
CA GLY A 51 -13.10 0.44 3.47
C GLY A 51 -14.54 0.75 3.05
N VAL A 52 -15.16 -0.09 2.20
CA VAL A 52 -16.60 -0.02 1.86
C VAL A 52 -17.39 -1.22 2.41
N GLY A 53 -16.74 -2.06 3.22
CA GLY A 53 -17.37 -3.13 3.98
C GLY A 53 -17.22 -4.52 3.38
N HIS A 54 -16.39 -4.71 2.35
CA HIS A 54 -16.01 -6.03 1.89
C HIS A 54 -14.83 -6.54 2.71
N GLU A 55 -14.87 -7.83 3.04
CA GLU A 55 -13.82 -8.50 3.82
C GLU A 55 -13.27 -9.70 3.06
N VAL A 56 -11.95 -9.86 3.13
CA VAL A 56 -11.24 -11.04 2.65
C VAL A 56 -10.26 -11.51 3.72
N THR A 57 -10.25 -12.82 4.00
CA THR A 57 -9.28 -13.40 4.92
C THR A 57 -8.07 -13.93 4.16
N GLU A 58 -6.94 -13.25 4.28
CA GLU A 58 -5.65 -13.74 3.79
C GLU A 58 -5.15 -14.89 4.68
N LEU A 59 -4.80 -16.00 4.07
CA LEU A 59 -4.17 -17.14 4.74
C LEU A 59 -2.72 -17.24 4.30
N ARG A 60 -1.80 -17.06 5.24
CA ARG A 60 -0.37 -17.25 5.01
C ARG A 60 0.01 -18.68 5.32
N LEU A 61 0.50 -19.37 4.31
CA LEU A 61 0.91 -20.76 4.43
C LEU A 61 2.26 -20.89 5.15
N ARG A 62 2.46 -22.00 5.85
CA ARG A 62 3.76 -22.32 6.47
C ARG A 62 4.84 -22.51 5.42
N LYS A 63 6.09 -22.18 5.79
CA LYS A 63 7.24 -22.36 4.90
C LYS A 63 7.33 -23.82 4.45
N GLY A 64 7.41 -24.01 3.13
CA GLY A 64 7.52 -25.34 2.51
C GLY A 64 6.18 -25.93 2.06
N PHE A 65 5.04 -25.35 2.46
CA PHE A 65 3.74 -25.71 1.90
C PHE A 65 3.40 -24.75 0.75
N ALA A 66 2.89 -25.30 -0.35
CA ALA A 66 2.36 -24.55 -1.48
C ALA A 66 1.02 -25.14 -1.90
N LEU A 67 0.12 -24.30 -2.43
CA LEU A 67 -1.14 -24.79 -2.98
C LEU A 67 -0.87 -25.77 -4.13
N PRO A 68 -1.44 -26.99 -4.09
CA PRO A 68 -1.40 -27.92 -5.19
C PRO A 68 -2.00 -27.31 -6.47
N GLU A 69 -1.46 -27.68 -7.63
CA GLU A 69 -1.90 -27.14 -8.92
C GLU A 69 -3.36 -27.49 -9.23
N ASP A 70 -3.82 -28.66 -8.80
CA ASP A 70 -5.19 -29.10 -8.95
C ASP A 70 -6.18 -28.30 -8.07
N VAL A 71 -5.71 -27.66 -7.02
CA VAL A 71 -6.51 -26.76 -6.18
C VAL A 71 -6.59 -25.36 -6.77
N ARG A 72 -5.53 -24.89 -7.43
CA ARG A 72 -5.48 -23.55 -8.05
C ARG A 72 -6.57 -23.31 -9.09
N LYS A 73 -7.01 -24.37 -9.79
CA LYS A 73 -8.12 -24.30 -10.78
C LYS A 73 -9.48 -23.95 -10.18
N TYR A 74 -9.64 -24.07 -8.86
CA TYR A 74 -10.87 -23.69 -8.14
C TYR A 74 -10.84 -22.27 -7.61
N ALA A 75 -9.79 -21.51 -7.92
CA ALA A 75 -9.73 -20.10 -7.56
C ALA A 75 -10.85 -19.32 -8.27
N THR A 76 -11.46 -18.41 -7.53
CA THR A 76 -12.43 -17.46 -8.08
C THR A 76 -11.68 -16.39 -8.85
N PRO A 77 -12.07 -16.07 -10.09
CA PRO A 77 -11.49 -14.96 -10.85
C PRO A 77 -11.56 -13.66 -10.06
N ALA A 78 -10.50 -12.85 -10.08
CA ALA A 78 -10.42 -11.63 -9.29
C ALA A 78 -11.53 -10.63 -9.66
N GLU A 79 -11.93 -10.59 -10.92
CA GLU A 79 -13.03 -9.75 -11.43
C GLU A 79 -14.41 -10.10 -10.85
N GLU A 80 -14.56 -11.29 -10.27
CA GLU A 80 -15.79 -11.73 -9.60
C GLU A 80 -15.80 -11.41 -8.08
N VAL A 81 -14.68 -10.93 -7.55
CA VAL A 81 -14.52 -10.62 -6.12
C VAL A 81 -14.58 -9.12 -5.91
N LEU A 82 -15.59 -8.64 -5.21
CA LEU A 82 -15.72 -7.22 -4.89
C LEU A 82 -14.51 -6.74 -4.06
N GLY A 83 -13.88 -5.65 -4.48
CA GLY A 83 -12.70 -5.11 -3.83
C GLY A 83 -11.40 -5.90 -4.08
N ALA A 84 -11.40 -6.87 -5.01
CA ALA A 84 -10.25 -7.74 -5.29
C ALA A 84 -8.94 -7.00 -5.49
N GLU A 85 -8.94 -5.90 -6.22
CA GLU A 85 -7.73 -5.10 -6.47
C GLU A 85 -7.14 -4.55 -5.17
N ALA A 86 -7.98 -3.97 -4.30
CA ALA A 86 -7.54 -3.44 -3.00
C ALA A 86 -6.97 -4.55 -2.11
N PHE A 87 -7.60 -5.74 -2.10
CA PHE A 87 -7.11 -6.89 -1.34
C PHE A 87 -5.80 -7.44 -1.91
N LEU A 88 -5.67 -7.54 -3.24
CA LEU A 88 -4.44 -7.99 -3.89
C LEU A 88 -3.29 -6.99 -3.68
N MET A 89 -3.59 -5.69 -3.67
CA MET A 89 -2.61 -4.66 -3.34
C MET A 89 -2.10 -4.80 -1.91
N SER A 90 -3.02 -4.94 -0.95
CA SER A 90 -2.68 -5.18 0.45
C SER A 90 -1.88 -6.48 0.63
N TYR A 91 -2.29 -7.55 -0.03
CA TYR A 91 -1.59 -8.83 -0.04
C TYR A 91 -0.17 -8.70 -0.60
N ARG A 92 -0.01 -8.02 -1.74
CA ARG A 92 1.29 -7.81 -2.40
C ARG A 92 2.23 -6.98 -1.55
N GLY A 93 1.75 -5.95 -0.86
CA GLY A 93 2.55 -5.09 0.02
C GLY A 93 2.93 -5.72 1.36
N GLY A 94 2.13 -6.63 1.88
CA GLY A 94 2.37 -7.30 3.18
C GLY A 94 3.30 -8.51 3.12
N MET A 95 3.64 -9.00 1.95
CA MET A 95 4.41 -10.23 1.78
C MET A 95 5.66 -10.01 0.93
N GLY A 96 6.82 -10.18 1.52
CA GLY A 96 8.08 -10.38 0.80
C GLY A 96 8.08 -11.66 -0.06
N LYS A 97 6.95 -11.98 -0.73
CA LYS A 97 6.78 -13.12 -1.61
C LYS A 97 6.20 -12.69 -2.94
N LYS A 98 7.07 -12.80 -3.94
CA LYS A 98 6.79 -12.95 -5.37
C LYS A 98 5.51 -12.27 -5.85
N TRP A 99 5.65 -11.03 -6.17
CA TRP A 99 4.94 -10.41 -7.26
C TRP A 99 4.87 -11.41 -8.42
N PRO A 100 3.70 -11.78 -8.96
CA PRO A 100 3.62 -12.60 -10.14
C PRO A 100 3.93 -11.76 -11.38
N ILE A 101 5.13 -11.23 -11.45
CA ILE A 101 5.69 -10.85 -12.74
C ILE A 101 6.31 -12.13 -13.27
N SER A 102 5.83 -12.57 -14.41
CA SER A 102 6.48 -13.61 -15.21
C SER A 102 7.89 -13.12 -15.55
N GLY A 103 8.88 -13.52 -14.77
CA GLY A 103 10.26 -13.07 -14.85
C GLY A 103 10.91 -13.10 -13.47
N ALA A 104 12.22 -13.13 -13.40
CA ALA A 104 12.98 -13.11 -12.16
C ALA A 104 12.49 -11.95 -11.27
N VAL A 105 12.21 -12.23 -9.99
CA VAL A 105 11.77 -11.22 -9.02
C VAL A 105 12.82 -10.12 -8.98
N GLN A 106 12.49 -8.99 -9.60
CA GLN A 106 13.34 -7.81 -9.48
C GLN A 106 13.09 -7.21 -8.10
N THR A 107 14.14 -6.94 -7.37
CA THR A 107 14.13 -6.20 -6.11
C THR A 107 14.77 -4.86 -6.33
N LEU A 108 14.39 -3.87 -5.54
CA LEU A 108 15.01 -2.55 -5.57
C LEU A 108 16.54 -2.67 -5.48
N LYS A 109 17.21 -2.29 -6.54
CA LYS A 109 18.67 -2.20 -6.61
C LYS A 109 19.06 -0.73 -6.61
N LYS A 110 19.46 -0.25 -5.45
CA LYS A 110 19.80 1.16 -5.21
C LYS A 110 20.83 1.66 -6.21
N GLU A 111 21.81 0.82 -6.54
CA GLU A 111 22.94 1.12 -7.44
C GLU A 111 22.49 1.40 -8.87
N GLU A 112 21.36 0.83 -9.27
CA GLU A 112 20.82 1.04 -10.61
C GLU A 112 20.11 2.41 -10.73
N TRP A 113 19.75 3.03 -9.60
CA TRP A 113 18.96 4.27 -9.57
C TRP A 113 19.74 5.49 -9.12
N ILE A 114 20.70 5.34 -8.20
CA ILE A 114 21.51 6.46 -7.70
C ILE A 114 22.29 7.10 -8.83
N GLY A 115 22.18 8.42 -8.97
CA GLY A 115 22.82 9.21 -10.03
C GLY A 115 21.99 9.32 -11.32
N LYS A 116 20.86 8.63 -11.44
CA LYS A 116 19.96 8.74 -12.60
C LYS A 116 18.87 9.76 -12.38
N ALA A 117 18.30 10.25 -13.47
CA ALA A 117 17.11 11.08 -13.44
C ALA A 117 15.94 10.29 -12.82
N PHE A 118 15.15 10.98 -11.99
CA PHE A 118 13.90 10.43 -11.49
C PHE A 118 12.95 10.16 -12.67
N PRO A 119 12.27 9.01 -12.71
CA PRO A 119 11.38 8.66 -13.82
C PRO A 119 10.30 9.71 -14.05
N ASP A 120 9.87 9.84 -15.30
CA ASP A 120 8.68 10.64 -15.59
C ASP A 120 7.47 10.02 -14.94
N PHE A 121 6.67 10.82 -14.23
CA PHE A 121 5.51 10.35 -13.50
C PHE A 121 4.31 11.29 -13.61
N LYS A 122 3.13 10.72 -13.43
CA LYS A 122 1.88 11.45 -13.25
C LYS A 122 1.01 10.65 -12.28
N VAL A 123 0.82 11.19 -11.08
CA VAL A 123 0.06 10.55 -10.00
C VAL A 123 -0.92 11.54 -9.39
N LYS A 124 -1.90 11.06 -8.63
CA LYS A 124 -2.84 11.90 -7.87
C LYS A 124 -2.66 11.69 -6.39
N ASP A 125 -2.74 12.78 -5.63
CA ASP A 125 -2.81 12.68 -4.19
C ASP A 125 -4.25 12.40 -3.70
N THR A 126 -4.38 12.20 -2.40
CA THR A 126 -5.68 11.92 -1.74
C THR A 126 -6.67 13.07 -1.81
N GLU A 127 -6.24 14.28 -2.20
CA GLU A 127 -7.08 15.45 -2.40
C GLU A 127 -7.47 15.65 -3.87
N GLY A 128 -6.95 14.76 -4.76
CA GLY A 128 -7.23 14.77 -6.19
C GLY A 128 -6.32 15.68 -7.01
N LYS A 129 -5.33 16.33 -6.39
CA LYS A 129 -4.32 17.10 -7.11
C LYS A 129 -3.41 16.17 -7.89
N GLU A 130 -3.16 16.48 -9.16
CA GLU A 130 -2.17 15.78 -9.97
C GLU A 130 -0.76 16.29 -9.65
N TRP A 131 0.18 15.35 -9.59
CA TRP A 131 1.61 15.58 -9.39
C TRP A 131 2.40 14.97 -10.54
N SER A 132 3.43 15.68 -10.97
CA SER A 132 4.31 15.29 -12.08
C SER A 132 5.72 15.81 -11.85
N ASN A 133 6.67 15.51 -12.74
CA ASN A 133 8.03 16.01 -12.67
C ASN A 133 8.10 17.55 -12.62
N THR A 134 7.16 18.24 -13.27
CA THR A 134 7.13 19.73 -13.27
C THR A 134 6.83 20.31 -11.88
N ASP A 135 6.08 19.59 -11.07
CA ASP A 135 5.71 20.04 -9.72
C ASP A 135 6.84 19.88 -8.70
N VAL A 136 7.79 19.01 -9.00
CA VAL A 136 8.91 18.66 -8.09
C VAL A 136 10.27 19.18 -8.57
N THR A 137 10.37 19.66 -9.82
CA THR A 137 11.62 20.21 -10.37
C THR A 137 11.94 21.56 -9.71
N GLY A 138 13.22 21.82 -9.49
CA GLY A 138 13.72 23.07 -8.92
C GLY A 138 13.84 23.08 -7.39
N ARG A 139 13.35 22.03 -6.72
CA ARG A 139 13.52 21.82 -5.27
C ARG A 139 13.84 20.36 -4.98
N PRO A 140 14.54 20.04 -3.89
CA PRO A 140 14.72 18.65 -3.49
C PRO A 140 13.38 17.96 -3.22
N MET A 141 13.32 16.64 -3.40
CA MET A 141 12.13 15.83 -3.11
C MET A 141 12.50 14.64 -2.24
N VAL A 142 11.61 14.33 -1.31
CA VAL A 142 11.59 13.09 -0.52
C VAL A 142 10.38 12.28 -0.98
N LEU A 143 10.62 11.05 -1.44
CA LEU A 143 9.57 10.08 -1.71
C LEU A 143 9.70 8.93 -0.71
N ASN A 144 8.68 8.73 0.13
CA ASN A 144 8.63 7.65 1.12
C ASN A 144 7.58 6.62 0.72
N PHE A 145 7.96 5.35 0.73
CA PHE A 145 7.09 4.20 0.46
C PHE A 145 6.65 3.58 1.78
N TRP A 146 5.35 3.46 1.94
CA TRP A 146 4.76 2.90 3.15
C TRP A 146 3.47 2.14 2.86
N TYR A 147 2.85 1.53 3.87
CA TYR A 147 1.48 1.02 3.81
C TYR A 147 0.86 0.99 5.21
N THR A 148 -0.47 0.92 5.27
CA THR A 148 -1.24 1.06 6.53
C THR A 148 -0.98 -0.04 7.55
N GLY A 149 -0.54 -1.23 7.12
CA GLY A 149 -0.13 -2.34 7.98
C GLY A 149 1.36 -2.34 8.35
N CYS A 150 2.14 -1.36 7.87
CA CYS A 150 3.58 -1.31 8.09
C CYS A 150 3.93 -0.68 9.45
N GLY A 151 4.06 -1.49 10.48
CA GLY A 151 4.44 -1.01 11.81
C GLY A 151 5.75 -0.19 11.85
N PRO A 152 6.84 -0.62 11.19
CA PRO A 152 8.07 0.17 11.08
C PRO A 152 7.85 1.54 10.41
N CYS A 153 7.07 1.60 9.31
CA CYS A 153 6.78 2.84 8.61
C CYS A 153 6.04 3.83 9.52
N ILE A 154 5.01 3.35 10.22
CA ILE A 154 4.21 4.17 11.13
C ILE A 154 5.08 4.73 12.28
N ARG A 155 6.05 3.96 12.77
CA ARG A 155 6.94 4.42 13.84
C ARG A 155 7.91 5.52 13.40
N GLU A 156 8.25 5.62 12.11
CA GLU A 156 9.16 6.68 11.62
C GLU A 156 8.45 7.99 11.25
N MET A 157 7.12 7.97 11.02
CA MET A 157 6.35 9.16 10.61
C MET A 157 6.59 10.40 11.46
N PRO A 158 6.63 10.33 12.82
CA PRO A 158 6.89 11.50 13.63
C PRO A 158 8.27 12.13 13.38
N GLU A 159 9.27 11.32 13.05
CA GLU A 159 10.60 11.84 12.72
C GLU A 159 10.63 12.44 11.32
N LEU A 160 10.00 11.79 10.36
CA LEU A 160 9.86 12.33 9.00
C LEU A 160 9.09 13.65 8.97
N ASN A 161 8.05 13.79 9.79
CA ASN A 161 7.30 15.04 9.91
C ASN A 161 8.20 16.21 10.36
N LYS A 162 9.17 15.99 11.24
CA LYS A 162 10.14 17.02 11.66
C LYS A 162 11.00 17.53 10.52
N TRP A 163 11.27 16.68 9.51
CA TRP A 163 12.02 17.12 8.34
C TRP A 163 11.29 18.24 7.59
N MET A 164 9.96 18.20 7.53
CA MET A 164 9.16 19.25 6.90
C MET A 164 9.29 20.59 7.64
N GLU A 165 9.40 20.55 8.97
CA GLU A 165 9.60 21.75 9.77
C GLU A 165 11.00 22.35 9.57
N VAL A 166 12.02 21.48 9.45
CA VAL A 166 13.42 21.89 9.29
C VAL A 166 13.74 22.30 7.85
N TYR A 167 13.11 21.64 6.85
CA TYR A 167 13.38 21.87 5.42
C TYR A 167 12.07 22.14 4.66
N PRO A 168 11.42 23.31 4.87
CA PRO A 168 10.11 23.60 4.29
C PRO A 168 10.10 23.73 2.76
N ASP A 169 11.25 23.98 2.13
CA ASP A 169 11.37 24.12 0.68
C ASP A 169 11.55 22.78 -0.07
N VAL A 170 11.42 21.65 0.64
CA VAL A 170 11.50 20.31 0.07
C VAL A 170 10.10 19.81 -0.28
N THR A 171 9.93 19.11 -1.39
CA THR A 171 8.69 18.41 -1.71
C THR A 171 8.66 17.05 -1.00
N TYR A 172 7.59 16.78 -0.27
CA TYR A 172 7.43 15.53 0.49
C TYR A 172 6.23 14.75 -0.04
N LEU A 173 6.50 13.58 -0.63
CA LEU A 173 5.49 12.64 -1.12
C LEU A 173 5.60 11.34 -0.34
N ALA A 174 4.46 10.79 0.07
CA ALA A 174 4.34 9.48 0.66
C ALA A 174 3.45 8.62 -0.24
N THR A 175 3.99 7.55 -0.77
CA THR A 175 3.28 6.67 -1.71
C THR A 175 2.92 5.36 -1.07
N THR A 176 1.72 4.89 -1.34
CA THR A 176 1.20 3.60 -0.89
C THR A 176 0.22 3.01 -1.90
N PHE A 177 0.16 1.69 -1.96
CA PHE A 177 -0.87 0.97 -2.71
C PHE A 177 -2.22 0.92 -1.96
N ASP A 178 -2.28 1.40 -0.71
CA ASP A 178 -3.52 1.48 0.05
C ASP A 178 -4.40 2.63 -0.46
N SER A 179 -5.71 2.45 -0.34
CA SER A 179 -6.70 3.46 -0.73
C SER A 179 -6.68 4.69 0.18
N ALA A 180 -7.17 5.82 -0.32
CA ALA A 180 -7.30 7.04 0.46
C ALA A 180 -8.09 6.84 1.78
N VAL A 181 -9.09 5.95 1.77
CA VAL A 181 -9.88 5.62 2.97
C VAL A 181 -9.03 4.89 4.01
N GLN A 182 -8.20 3.94 3.59
CA GLN A 182 -7.29 3.21 4.49
C GLN A 182 -6.21 4.16 5.05
N ILE A 183 -5.62 5.00 4.20
CA ILE A 183 -4.66 6.04 4.62
C ILE A 183 -5.28 6.90 5.72
N LYS A 184 -6.48 7.44 5.47
CA LYS A 184 -7.18 8.33 6.40
C LYS A 184 -7.33 7.72 7.79
N LYS A 185 -7.74 6.46 7.91
CA LYS A 185 -7.86 5.74 9.19
C LYS A 185 -6.55 5.76 10.01
N ILE A 186 -5.40 5.71 9.35
CA ILE A 186 -4.10 5.72 10.03
C ILE A 186 -3.66 7.14 10.35
N VAL A 187 -3.71 8.06 9.38
CA VAL A 187 -3.15 9.42 9.56
C VAL A 187 -3.98 10.29 10.49
N GLU A 188 -5.26 10.00 10.72
CA GLU A 188 -6.10 10.65 11.74
C GLU A 188 -5.59 10.40 13.17
N SER A 189 -5.10 9.20 13.45
CA SER A 189 -4.60 8.82 14.77
C SER A 189 -3.08 8.93 14.90
N ARG A 190 -2.36 8.89 13.79
CA ARG A 190 -0.90 8.93 13.67
C ARG A 190 -0.51 9.82 12.50
N PRO A 191 -0.46 11.14 12.68
CA PRO A 191 -0.26 12.08 11.59
C PRO A 191 0.98 11.79 10.76
N PHE A 192 0.80 11.71 9.44
CA PHE A 192 1.88 11.70 8.46
C PHE A 192 1.62 12.86 7.50
N LEU A 193 2.41 13.92 7.65
CA LEU A 193 2.15 15.21 7.01
C LEU A 193 2.60 15.29 5.55
N PHE A 194 3.29 14.27 5.05
CA PHE A 194 3.65 14.18 3.64
C PHE A 194 2.39 14.12 2.77
N THR A 195 2.47 14.67 1.56
CA THR A 195 1.41 14.52 0.56
C THR A 195 1.21 13.04 0.24
N GLN A 196 0.01 12.54 0.48
CA GLN A 196 -0.30 11.11 0.34
C GLN A 196 -0.73 10.78 -1.08
N ILE A 197 0.00 9.86 -1.72
CA ILE A 197 -0.35 9.27 -3.03
C ILE A 197 -0.97 7.90 -2.74
N ALA A 198 -2.29 7.79 -2.97
CA ALA A 198 -3.06 6.58 -2.74
C ALA A 198 -3.12 5.71 -3.99
N ASP A 199 -3.45 4.41 -3.81
CA ASP A 199 -3.69 3.45 -4.90
C ASP A 199 -2.54 3.43 -5.92
N ASP A 200 -1.31 3.70 -5.47
CA ASP A 200 -0.15 3.81 -6.35
C ASP A 200 0.51 2.47 -6.60
N LEU A 201 0.53 2.07 -7.85
CA LEU A 201 1.36 0.96 -8.33
C LEU A 201 2.55 1.46 -9.15
N PHE A 202 2.46 2.66 -9.72
CA PHE A 202 3.47 3.17 -10.65
C PHE A 202 4.86 3.24 -10.00
N PHE A 203 4.99 3.89 -8.84
CA PHE A 203 6.28 3.98 -8.16
C PHE A 203 6.74 2.63 -7.62
N PHE A 204 5.82 1.80 -7.10
CA PHE A 204 6.17 0.46 -6.61
C PHE A 204 6.72 -0.44 -7.71
N GLU A 205 6.11 -0.43 -8.89
CA GLU A 205 6.55 -1.20 -10.06
C GLU A 205 7.84 -0.63 -10.65
N THR A 206 7.90 0.69 -10.82
CA THR A 206 9.07 1.39 -11.39
C THR A 206 10.33 1.10 -10.60
N PHE A 207 10.27 1.22 -9.26
CA PHE A 207 11.44 1.02 -8.39
C PHE A 207 11.57 -0.42 -7.88
N HIS A 208 10.67 -1.33 -8.25
CA HIS A 208 10.63 -2.71 -7.76
C HIS A 208 10.66 -2.81 -6.23
N VAL A 209 9.88 -1.95 -5.55
CA VAL A 209 9.83 -1.90 -4.09
C VAL A 209 9.02 -3.08 -3.56
N SER A 210 9.68 -4.00 -2.87
CA SER A 210 9.07 -5.21 -2.30
C SER A 210 9.10 -5.26 -0.77
N GLY A 211 9.75 -4.31 -0.13
CA GLY A 211 9.84 -4.22 1.34
C GLY A 211 9.92 -2.77 1.79
N MET A 212 9.14 -2.41 2.80
CA MET A 212 8.97 -1.05 3.29
C MET A 212 9.39 -0.90 4.75
N PRO A 213 9.75 0.32 5.19
CA PRO A 213 9.75 1.55 4.41
C PRO A 213 10.92 1.64 3.43
N VAL A 214 10.74 2.45 2.38
CA VAL A 214 11.83 2.91 1.50
C VAL A 214 11.75 4.42 1.40
N THR A 215 12.87 5.11 1.49
CA THR A 215 12.96 6.56 1.30
C THR A 215 13.94 6.87 0.18
N ILE A 216 13.50 7.67 -0.78
CA ILE A 216 14.29 8.15 -1.91
C ILE A 216 14.48 9.67 -1.76
N LEU A 217 15.72 10.15 -1.89
CA LEU A 217 16.03 11.58 -1.98
C LEU A 217 16.43 11.95 -3.40
N VAL A 218 15.79 12.98 -3.92
CA VAL A 218 16.02 13.54 -5.25
C VAL A 218 16.48 14.98 -5.10
N ASP A 219 17.49 15.38 -5.87
CA ASP A 219 17.98 16.76 -5.85
C ASP A 219 17.09 17.70 -6.68
N LYS A 220 17.36 19.00 -6.61
CA LYS A 220 16.64 20.04 -7.37
C LYS A 220 16.73 19.93 -8.89
N LYS A 221 17.65 19.11 -9.41
CA LYS A 221 17.78 18.81 -10.85
C LYS A 221 17.00 17.56 -11.25
N GLY A 222 16.28 16.93 -10.30
CA GLY A 222 15.54 15.70 -10.53
C GLY A 222 16.42 14.44 -10.55
N ILE A 223 17.63 14.48 -9.98
CA ILE A 223 18.52 13.32 -9.93
C ILE A 223 18.37 12.59 -8.60
N ILE A 224 18.20 11.28 -8.63
CA ILE A 224 18.15 10.43 -7.44
C ILE A 224 19.52 10.39 -6.78
N ARG A 225 19.63 10.84 -5.54
CA ARG A 225 20.89 10.93 -4.81
C ARG A 225 21.06 9.87 -3.75
N HIS A 226 20.00 9.52 -3.07
CA HIS A 226 20.04 8.53 -2.00
C HIS A 226 18.79 7.69 -1.99
N ILE A 227 18.96 6.41 -1.67
CA ILE A 227 17.86 5.45 -1.43
C ILE A 227 18.19 4.66 -0.17
N GLU A 228 17.27 4.62 0.78
CA GLU A 228 17.41 3.80 1.98
C GLU A 228 16.19 2.91 2.18
N GLN A 229 16.43 1.63 2.47
CA GLN A 229 15.38 0.65 2.77
C GLN A 229 15.43 0.24 4.22
N GLY A 230 14.27 0.13 4.84
CA GLY A 230 14.10 -0.13 6.27
C GLY A 230 14.27 1.13 7.10
N THR A 231 13.92 1.05 8.38
CA THR A 231 13.91 2.17 9.32
C THR A 231 14.91 1.96 10.47
N GLY A 232 15.05 2.98 11.29
CA GLY A 232 15.87 3.00 12.50
C GLY A 232 16.56 4.35 12.67
N THR A 233 16.84 4.72 13.90
CA THR A 233 17.39 6.05 14.26
C THR A 233 18.64 6.42 13.45
N ALA A 234 19.55 5.46 13.25
CA ALA A 234 20.79 5.70 12.50
C ALA A 234 20.49 5.96 11.02
N LYS A 235 19.57 5.22 10.42
CA LYS A 235 19.17 5.39 9.02
C LYS A 235 18.44 6.71 8.79
N LEU A 236 17.49 7.06 9.65
CA LEU A 236 16.76 8.32 9.57
C LEU A 236 17.72 9.50 9.70
N ARG A 237 18.65 9.47 10.67
CA ARG A 237 19.67 10.51 10.81
C ARG A 237 20.57 10.61 9.56
N TYR A 238 21.04 9.47 9.05
CA TYR A 238 21.84 9.42 7.82
C TYR A 238 21.10 10.08 6.64
N MET A 239 19.82 9.74 6.45
CA MET A 239 19.02 10.31 5.36
C MET A 239 18.75 11.80 5.57
N GLN A 240 18.53 12.24 6.81
CA GLN A 240 18.38 13.65 7.13
C GLN A 240 19.65 14.45 6.84
N ASP A 241 20.83 13.93 7.22
CA ASP A 241 22.12 14.56 6.90
C ASP A 241 22.35 14.67 5.38
N LYS A 242 21.87 13.68 4.62
CA LYS A 242 21.91 13.74 3.14
C LYS A 242 20.94 14.77 2.59
N LEU A 243 19.71 14.83 3.10
CA LEU A 243 18.73 15.83 2.71
C LEU A 243 19.23 17.24 2.98
N GLN A 244 19.84 17.49 4.14
CA GLN A 244 20.43 18.79 4.47
C GLN A 244 21.44 19.24 3.41
N LYS A 245 22.29 18.34 2.92
CA LYS A 245 23.25 18.65 1.85
C LYS A 245 22.56 19.04 0.55
N LEU A 246 21.53 18.29 0.14
CA LEU A 246 20.76 18.55 -1.08
C LEU A 246 20.03 19.90 -1.04
N VAL A 247 19.58 20.31 0.16
CA VAL A 247 18.94 21.62 0.35
C VAL A 247 19.97 22.76 0.26
N SER A 248 21.22 22.51 0.67
CA SER A 248 22.30 23.51 0.68
C SER A 248 23.00 23.69 -0.68
N GLU A 249 22.78 22.83 -1.66
CA GLU A 249 23.30 22.88 -3.02
C GLU A 249 22.46 23.82 -3.93
#